data_5d097dec202172f3fc35f23e4df6d037
#
_entry.id   5d097dec202172f3fc35f23e4df6d037
#
_cell.length_a   1.000
_cell.length_b   1.000
_cell.length_c   1.000
_cell.angle_alpha   90.00
_cell.angle_beta   90.00
_cell.angle_gamma   90.00
#
_symmetry.space_group_name_H-M   'P 1'
#
loop_
_entity.id
_entity.type
_entity.pdbx_description
1 polymer ?
#
loop_
_entity_poly.entity_id
_entity_poly.type
_entity_poly.pdbx_seq_one_letter_code
_entity_poly.pdbx_strand_id
1 'polypeptide(L)'
;MLSELRKKYPITIIEVDGIKVEITRTLGSGKTLVMLPGAQGTSETFYRQILAWGSARDVVSINYPAGENASEQAKLLLRLLSSIGVEHFDVLGTSYGAYLAQWIVFLSPSSVGRMVLGNGFHDPRPAQTPEKLANLENSSPEKVKIDVVDRLEKSVESELRSSLMDLIGRGQSPQSIRDRMLAVQRAIPVPRVIFSENHILLIECDDDPLINPSMRQSIQSHYPRAKHVIVSNGGHYPYINKPDQYNDAVGYFLEI
;
A
#
# COMPACT_ATOMS: atom_id res chain seq x y z
N MET A 1 -10.65 1.49 -17.21
CA MET A 1 -9.68 2.22 -16.37
C MET A 1 -8.31 1.53 -16.28
N LEU A 2 -8.15 0.24 -15.87
CA LEU A 2 -6.83 -0.42 -15.86
C LEU A 2 -6.17 -0.44 -17.26
N SER A 3 -6.93 -0.75 -18.32
CA SER A 3 -6.43 -0.70 -19.70
C SER A 3 -6.00 0.70 -20.13
N GLU A 4 -6.67 1.74 -19.66
CA GLU A 4 -6.31 3.14 -19.89
C GLU A 4 -5.02 3.51 -19.14
N LEU A 5 -4.92 3.12 -17.86
CA LEU A 5 -3.70 3.30 -17.07
C LEU A 5 -2.48 2.73 -17.81
N ARG A 6 -2.58 1.46 -18.23
CA ARG A 6 -1.50 0.73 -18.90
C ARG A 6 -1.05 1.36 -20.22
N LYS A 7 -1.99 2.00 -20.94
CA LYS A 7 -1.67 2.75 -22.17
C LYS A 7 -0.97 4.07 -21.86
N LYS A 8 -1.43 4.77 -20.82
CA LYS A 8 -0.96 6.12 -20.49
C LYS A 8 0.34 6.09 -19.68
N TYR A 9 0.44 5.15 -18.75
CA TYR A 9 1.55 5.02 -17.79
C TYR A 9 2.00 3.56 -17.71
N PRO A 10 2.76 3.06 -18.67
CA PRO A 10 3.21 1.66 -18.70
C PRO A 10 4.12 1.36 -17.49
N ILE A 11 4.11 0.10 -17.07
CA ILE A 11 5.02 -0.38 -16.03
C ILE A 11 6.47 -0.26 -16.53
N THR A 12 7.32 0.27 -15.67
CA THR A 12 8.77 0.33 -15.88
C THR A 12 9.47 -0.53 -14.83
N ILE A 13 10.54 -1.22 -15.22
CA ILE A 13 11.35 -2.03 -14.31
C ILE A 13 12.61 -1.22 -13.98
N ILE A 14 12.85 -1.00 -12.70
CA ILE A 14 14.06 -0.38 -12.17
C ILE A 14 14.86 -1.45 -11.43
N GLU A 15 16.15 -1.50 -11.66
CA GLU A 15 17.06 -2.39 -10.94
C GLU A 15 17.82 -1.62 -9.86
N VAL A 16 17.71 -2.11 -8.62
CA VAL A 16 18.40 -1.55 -7.44
C VAL A 16 19.03 -2.70 -6.67
N ASP A 17 20.33 -2.64 -6.48
CA ASP A 17 21.11 -3.69 -5.79
C ASP A 17 20.88 -5.10 -6.36
N GLY A 18 20.72 -5.21 -7.68
CA GLY A 18 20.42 -6.48 -8.36
C GLY A 18 18.97 -6.95 -8.23
N ILE A 19 18.11 -6.16 -7.58
CA ILE A 19 16.69 -6.47 -7.41
C ILE A 19 15.87 -5.68 -8.42
N LYS A 20 15.05 -6.38 -9.23
CA LYS A 20 14.14 -5.76 -10.18
C LYS A 20 12.84 -5.37 -9.48
N VAL A 21 12.48 -4.11 -9.60
CA VAL A 21 11.26 -3.52 -9.02
C VAL A 21 10.42 -2.90 -10.11
N GLU A 22 9.17 -3.31 -10.20
CA GLU A 22 8.20 -2.72 -11.13
C GLU A 22 7.60 -1.45 -10.52
N ILE A 23 7.56 -0.38 -11.30
CA ILE A 23 6.91 0.87 -10.94
C ILE A 23 5.96 1.34 -12.04
N THR A 24 4.93 2.09 -11.64
CA THR A 24 4.13 2.92 -12.53
C THR A 24 4.41 4.38 -12.17
N ARG A 25 4.98 5.16 -13.10
CA ARG A 25 5.33 6.57 -12.88
C ARG A 25 4.65 7.48 -13.88
N THR A 26 4.15 8.64 -13.43
CA THR A 26 3.38 9.55 -14.29
C THR A 26 4.19 10.73 -14.82
N LEU A 27 5.27 11.13 -14.15
CA LEU A 27 6.07 12.32 -14.48
C LEU A 27 5.23 13.61 -14.55
N GLY A 28 4.21 13.75 -13.71
CA GLY A 28 3.40 14.96 -13.59
C GLY A 28 4.20 16.14 -13.04
N SER A 29 3.65 17.34 -13.15
CA SER A 29 4.37 18.60 -12.89
C SER A 29 4.56 18.96 -11.41
N GLY A 30 3.82 18.33 -10.51
CA GLY A 30 3.84 18.65 -9.08
C GLY A 30 4.82 17.81 -8.28
N LYS A 31 4.73 17.99 -6.96
CA LYS A 31 5.51 17.22 -5.99
C LYS A 31 5.28 15.71 -6.13
N THR A 32 6.32 14.93 -5.92
CA THR A 32 6.21 13.46 -6.02
C THR A 32 5.30 12.87 -4.95
N LEU A 33 4.44 11.94 -5.36
CA LEU A 33 3.60 11.12 -4.49
C LEU A 33 3.97 9.65 -4.67
N VAL A 34 4.58 9.06 -3.66
CA VAL A 34 4.90 7.64 -3.61
C VAL A 34 3.68 6.86 -3.14
N MET A 35 3.27 5.83 -3.88
CA MET A 35 2.13 4.99 -3.53
C MET A 35 2.57 3.55 -3.25
N LEU A 36 2.19 3.04 -2.08
CA LEU A 36 2.53 1.70 -1.59
C LEU A 36 1.26 0.87 -1.40
N PRO A 37 1.01 -0.11 -2.27
CA PRO A 37 -0.17 -0.97 -2.16
C PRO A 37 -0.09 -1.91 -0.95
N GLY A 38 -1.21 -2.55 -0.61
CA GLY A 38 -1.24 -3.64 0.37
C GLY A 38 -0.45 -4.87 -0.10
N ALA A 39 -0.34 -5.88 0.77
CA ALA A 39 0.49 -7.06 0.54
C ALA A 39 0.20 -7.81 -0.78
N GLN A 40 -1.04 -7.79 -1.25
CA GLN A 40 -1.43 -8.45 -2.52
C GLN A 40 -1.50 -7.49 -3.71
N GLY A 41 -1.17 -6.21 -3.52
CA GLY A 41 -1.26 -5.19 -4.57
C GLY A 41 -0.03 -5.12 -5.48
N THR A 42 -0.19 -4.43 -6.60
CA THR A 42 0.84 -4.13 -7.59
C THR A 42 1.03 -2.62 -7.74
N SER A 43 1.96 -2.17 -8.57
CA SER A 43 2.11 -0.74 -8.92
C SER A 43 0.86 -0.14 -9.61
N GLU A 44 -0.07 -0.98 -10.07
CA GLU A 44 -1.32 -0.55 -10.69
C GLU A 44 -2.52 -0.51 -9.73
N THR A 45 -2.33 -0.87 -8.46
CA THR A 45 -3.42 -0.99 -7.47
C THR A 45 -4.22 0.31 -7.33
N PHE A 46 -3.57 1.44 -7.38
CA PHE A 46 -4.20 2.76 -7.28
C PHE A 46 -4.57 3.36 -8.65
N TYR A 47 -4.97 2.52 -9.62
CA TYR A 47 -5.23 2.94 -11.01
C TYR A 47 -6.16 4.15 -11.13
N ARG A 48 -7.18 4.27 -10.27
CA ARG A 48 -8.10 5.41 -10.26
C ARG A 48 -7.40 6.69 -9.82
N GLN A 49 -6.61 6.61 -8.75
CA GLN A 49 -5.87 7.72 -8.16
C GLN A 49 -4.73 8.17 -9.09
N ILE A 50 -4.01 7.20 -9.69
CA ILE A 50 -2.95 7.50 -10.67
C ILE A 50 -3.52 8.23 -11.89
N LEU A 51 -4.68 7.80 -12.40
CA LEU A 51 -5.33 8.48 -13.52
C LEU A 51 -5.86 9.87 -13.13
N ALA A 52 -6.39 10.03 -11.92
CA ALA A 52 -6.92 11.30 -11.43
C ALA A 52 -5.81 12.33 -11.15
N TRP A 53 -4.72 11.92 -10.52
CA TRP A 53 -3.71 12.85 -10.00
C TRP A 53 -2.42 12.91 -10.81
N GLY A 54 -2.20 11.95 -11.71
CA GLY A 54 -0.92 11.77 -12.40
C GLY A 54 -0.50 12.88 -13.36
N SER A 55 -1.36 13.84 -13.69
CA SER A 55 -0.96 15.06 -14.41
C SER A 55 -0.52 16.18 -13.47
N ALA A 56 -1.14 16.28 -12.30
CA ALA A 56 -0.86 17.30 -11.28
C ALA A 56 0.29 16.90 -10.33
N ARG A 57 0.58 15.61 -10.21
CA ARG A 57 1.63 15.06 -9.33
C ARG A 57 2.51 14.08 -10.11
N ASP A 58 3.80 14.04 -9.78
CA ASP A 58 4.66 12.93 -10.19
C ASP A 58 4.35 11.71 -9.30
N VAL A 59 3.41 10.87 -9.72
CA VAL A 59 3.04 9.67 -8.98
C VAL A 59 4.04 8.56 -9.27
N VAL A 60 4.57 7.95 -8.20
CA VAL A 60 5.42 6.75 -8.25
C VAL A 60 4.76 5.65 -7.45
N SER A 61 4.03 4.77 -8.12
CA SER A 61 3.42 3.59 -7.49
C SER A 61 4.31 2.38 -7.66
N ILE A 62 4.56 1.63 -6.57
CA ILE A 62 5.64 0.64 -6.52
C ILE A 62 5.09 -0.76 -6.25
N ASN A 63 5.42 -1.71 -7.12
CA ASN A 63 5.26 -3.14 -6.87
C ASN A 63 6.50 -3.64 -6.11
N TYR A 64 6.57 -3.32 -4.81
CA TYR A 64 7.73 -3.63 -3.98
C TYR A 64 7.92 -5.15 -3.81
N PRO A 65 9.17 -5.65 -3.81
CA PRO A 65 9.44 -7.06 -3.53
C PRO A 65 9.15 -7.38 -2.06
N ALA A 66 8.91 -8.65 -1.77
CA ALA A 66 8.94 -9.12 -0.40
C ALA A 66 10.36 -8.97 0.18
N GLY A 67 10.46 -8.77 1.48
CA GLY A 67 11.72 -8.69 2.20
C GLY A 67 11.65 -9.49 3.49
N GLU A 68 12.82 -9.78 4.07
CA GLU A 68 12.92 -10.48 5.35
C GLU A 68 12.21 -9.72 6.47
N ASN A 69 12.33 -8.39 6.43
CA ASN A 69 11.64 -7.49 7.36
C ASN A 69 11.34 -6.13 6.71
N ALA A 70 10.43 -5.40 7.32
CA ALA A 70 9.95 -4.12 6.78
C ALA A 70 11.01 -3.02 6.77
N SER A 71 11.98 -3.04 7.69
CA SER A 71 13.09 -2.08 7.71
C SER A 71 13.95 -2.23 6.46
N GLU A 72 14.32 -3.45 6.08
CA GLU A 72 15.09 -3.70 4.86
C GLU A 72 14.28 -3.39 3.59
N GLN A 73 12.98 -3.71 3.57
CA GLN A 73 12.10 -3.28 2.48
C GLN A 73 12.08 -1.76 2.35
N ALA A 74 11.90 -1.03 3.45
CA ALA A 74 11.88 0.44 3.44
C ALA A 74 13.23 1.04 2.98
N LYS A 75 14.36 0.46 3.38
CA LYS A 75 15.69 0.87 2.88
C LYS A 75 15.82 0.65 1.37
N LEU A 76 15.36 -0.49 0.86
CA LEU A 76 15.36 -0.76 -0.58
C LEU A 76 14.50 0.27 -1.33
N LEU A 77 13.30 0.59 -0.81
CA LEU A 77 12.43 1.60 -1.40
C LEU A 77 13.06 3.00 -1.41
N LEU A 78 13.74 3.40 -0.34
CA LEU A 78 14.47 4.66 -0.29
C LEU A 78 15.60 4.71 -1.34
N ARG A 79 16.37 3.62 -1.50
CA ARG A 79 17.40 3.55 -2.55
C ARG A 79 16.80 3.54 -3.95
N LEU A 80 15.67 2.85 -4.17
CA LEU A 80 14.93 2.90 -5.42
C LEU A 80 14.54 4.35 -5.77
N LEU A 81 13.93 5.06 -4.81
CA LEU A 81 13.48 6.44 -5.02
C LEU A 81 14.65 7.36 -5.34
N SER A 82 15.76 7.26 -4.60
CA SER A 82 16.97 8.03 -4.88
C SER A 82 17.55 7.71 -6.27
N SER A 83 17.56 6.43 -6.68
CA SER A 83 18.09 6.02 -8.00
C SER A 83 17.30 6.59 -9.19
N ILE A 84 16.05 6.97 -8.99
CA ILE A 84 15.18 7.63 -9.99
C ILE A 84 15.03 9.14 -9.77
N GLY A 85 15.88 9.73 -8.92
CA GLY A 85 15.93 11.17 -8.64
C GLY A 85 14.83 11.69 -7.71
N VAL A 86 14.24 10.84 -6.88
CA VAL A 86 13.18 11.22 -5.92
C VAL A 86 13.75 11.26 -4.51
N GLU A 87 14.11 12.46 -4.04
CA GLU A 87 14.69 12.70 -2.70
C GLU A 87 13.64 13.19 -1.69
N HIS A 88 12.63 13.95 -2.17
CA HIS A 88 11.55 14.49 -1.35
C HIS A 88 10.20 14.15 -1.95
N PHE A 89 9.30 13.58 -1.13
CA PHE A 89 8.01 13.08 -1.59
C PHE A 89 6.96 13.10 -0.48
N ASP A 90 5.70 13.01 -0.89
CA ASP A 90 4.62 12.58 -0.01
C ASP A 90 4.43 11.07 -0.18
N VAL A 91 3.99 10.37 0.85
CA VAL A 91 3.76 8.92 0.78
C VAL A 91 2.32 8.56 1.13
N LEU A 92 1.72 7.73 0.30
CA LEU A 92 0.42 7.13 0.53
C LEU A 92 0.59 5.61 0.56
N GLY A 93 0.21 4.98 1.65
CA GLY A 93 0.19 3.54 1.76
C GLY A 93 -1.18 3.02 2.19
N THR A 94 -1.53 1.79 1.75
CA THR A 94 -2.73 1.10 2.24
C THR A 94 -2.36 -0.25 2.85
N SER A 95 -3.02 -0.64 3.95
CA SER A 95 -2.78 -1.94 4.61
C SER A 95 -1.29 -2.12 4.95
N TYR A 96 -0.64 -3.17 4.44
CA TYR A 96 0.80 -3.38 4.59
C TYR A 96 1.64 -2.25 3.97
N GLY A 97 1.17 -1.60 2.90
CA GLY A 97 1.80 -0.40 2.34
C GLY A 97 1.78 0.79 3.31
N ALA A 98 0.71 0.94 4.10
CA ALA A 98 0.64 1.94 5.17
C ALA A 98 1.63 1.62 6.31
N TYR A 99 1.83 0.34 6.60
CA TYR A 99 2.84 -0.10 7.55
C TYR A 99 4.27 0.20 7.02
N LEU A 100 4.56 -0.05 5.74
CA LEU A 100 5.84 0.29 5.12
C LEU A 100 6.08 1.81 5.04
N ALA A 101 5.05 2.60 4.80
CA ALA A 101 5.15 4.07 4.80
C ALA A 101 5.67 4.60 6.14
N GLN A 102 5.21 4.03 7.25
CA GLN A 102 5.69 4.38 8.58
C GLN A 102 7.17 4.02 8.77
N TRP A 103 7.63 2.87 8.26
CA TRP A 103 9.04 2.49 8.28
C TRP A 103 9.92 3.42 7.42
N ILE A 104 9.43 3.87 6.27
CA ILE A 104 10.12 4.87 5.44
C ILE A 104 10.30 6.18 6.22
N VAL A 105 9.23 6.68 6.86
CA VAL A 105 9.31 7.90 7.68
C VAL A 105 10.21 7.70 8.90
N PHE A 106 10.20 6.52 9.53
CA PHE A 106 11.11 6.21 10.64
C PHE A 106 12.59 6.28 10.22
N LEU A 107 12.91 5.77 9.02
CA LEU A 107 14.29 5.74 8.52
C LEU A 107 14.74 7.07 7.90
N SER A 108 13.83 7.81 7.28
CA SER A 108 14.15 9.06 6.56
C SER A 108 13.04 10.10 6.72
N PRO A 109 12.82 10.65 7.92
CA PRO A 109 11.73 11.59 8.17
C PRO A 109 11.85 12.89 7.38
N SER A 110 13.07 13.32 7.04
CA SER A 110 13.33 14.54 6.25
C SER A 110 12.96 14.41 4.77
N SER A 111 12.91 13.19 4.23
CA SER A 111 12.53 12.95 2.84
C SER A 111 11.01 13.00 2.62
N VAL A 112 10.22 12.84 3.69
CA VAL A 112 8.77 12.76 3.60
C VAL A 112 8.10 14.07 4.03
N GLY A 113 7.26 14.62 3.16
CA GLY A 113 6.48 15.82 3.45
C GLY A 113 5.17 15.51 4.20
N ARG A 114 4.36 14.62 3.63
CA ARG A 114 3.08 14.17 4.19
C ARG A 114 2.94 12.66 4.08
N MET A 115 2.25 12.05 5.03
CA MET A 115 2.00 10.61 5.09
C MET A 115 0.51 10.32 5.16
N VAL A 116 0.00 9.52 4.24
CA VAL A 116 -1.38 9.01 4.22
C VAL A 116 -1.38 7.51 4.53
N LEU A 117 -2.08 7.12 5.57
CA LEU A 117 -2.19 5.73 6.05
C LEU A 117 -3.63 5.25 5.85
N GLY A 118 -3.87 4.53 4.74
CA GLY A 118 -5.18 3.99 4.39
C GLY A 118 -5.37 2.57 4.95
N ASN A 119 -6.44 2.34 5.73
CA ASN A 119 -6.76 1.03 6.31
C ASN A 119 -5.50 0.31 6.83
N GLY A 120 -4.69 1.06 7.58
CA GLY A 120 -3.36 0.66 8.00
C GLY A 120 -3.30 0.19 9.46
N PHE A 121 -2.12 -0.19 9.87
CA PHE A 121 -1.79 -0.56 11.24
C PHE A 121 -0.35 -0.16 11.55
N HIS A 122 -0.02 0.09 12.82
CA HIS A 122 1.36 0.22 13.28
C HIS A 122 1.80 -1.04 14.05
N ASP A 123 0.85 -1.75 14.65
CA ASP A 123 1.07 -3.01 15.35
C ASP A 123 0.34 -4.15 14.61
N PRO A 124 1.05 -5.07 13.97
CA PRO A 124 0.45 -6.18 13.23
C PRO A 124 0.00 -7.35 14.12
N ARG A 125 0.48 -7.42 15.38
CA ARG A 125 0.27 -8.57 16.27
C ARG A 125 -1.19 -9.00 16.43
N PRO A 126 -2.19 -8.11 16.49
CA PRO A 126 -3.59 -8.54 16.61
C PRO A 126 -4.12 -9.33 15.39
N ALA A 127 -3.48 -9.23 14.23
CA ALA A 127 -3.85 -9.98 13.02
C ALA A 127 -3.01 -11.24 12.79
N GLN A 128 -1.94 -11.40 13.57
CA GLN A 128 -1.01 -12.53 13.46
C GLN A 128 -1.46 -13.70 14.32
N THR A 129 -1.36 -14.91 13.77
CA THR A 129 -1.57 -16.14 14.56
C THR A 129 -0.54 -17.20 14.16
N PRO A 130 -0.08 -18.06 15.11
CA PRO A 130 0.81 -19.17 14.77
C PRO A 130 0.25 -20.09 13.69
N GLU A 131 -1.06 -20.29 13.66
CA GLU A 131 -1.73 -21.10 12.65
C GLU A 131 -1.62 -20.49 11.25
N LYS A 132 -1.89 -19.17 11.10
CA LYS A 132 -1.75 -18.49 9.80
C LYS A 132 -0.31 -18.52 9.31
N LEU A 133 0.65 -18.33 10.20
CA LEU A 133 2.06 -18.40 9.86
C LEU A 133 2.43 -19.81 9.40
N ALA A 134 2.10 -20.83 10.19
CA ALA A 134 2.39 -22.23 9.85
C ALA A 134 1.73 -22.66 8.53
N ASN A 135 0.47 -22.24 8.29
CA ASN A 135 -0.22 -22.51 7.04
C ASN A 135 0.51 -21.90 5.82
N LEU A 136 0.99 -20.69 5.94
CA LEU A 136 1.76 -20.04 4.87
C LEU A 136 3.14 -20.67 4.66
N GLU A 137 3.81 -21.07 5.74
CA GLU A 137 5.14 -21.73 5.68
C GLU A 137 5.05 -23.12 5.05
N ASN A 138 3.99 -23.87 5.34
CA ASN A 138 3.79 -25.22 4.85
C ASN A 138 3.07 -25.31 3.48
N SER A 139 2.56 -24.18 2.96
CA SER A 139 1.90 -24.15 1.65
C SER A 139 2.88 -23.81 0.53
N SER A 140 2.71 -24.46 -0.63
CA SER A 140 3.44 -24.01 -1.82
C SER A 140 2.97 -22.61 -2.26
N PRO A 141 3.80 -21.83 -2.93
CA PRO A 141 3.41 -20.53 -3.49
C PRO A 141 2.17 -20.62 -4.37
N GLU A 142 2.08 -21.65 -5.21
CA GLU A 142 0.96 -21.91 -6.12
C GLU A 142 -0.34 -22.12 -5.33
N LYS A 143 -0.28 -22.92 -4.27
CA LYS A 143 -1.44 -23.16 -3.39
C LYS A 143 -1.94 -21.87 -2.76
N VAL A 144 -1.02 -21.03 -2.24
CA VAL A 144 -1.38 -19.72 -1.65
C VAL A 144 -2.06 -18.83 -2.69
N LYS A 145 -1.53 -18.77 -3.92
CA LYS A 145 -2.15 -17.97 -5.00
C LYS A 145 -3.52 -18.51 -5.39
N ILE A 146 -3.67 -19.83 -5.54
CA ILE A 146 -4.97 -20.47 -5.81
C ILE A 146 -5.99 -20.10 -4.74
N ASP A 147 -5.64 -20.22 -3.46
CA ASP A 147 -6.56 -19.91 -2.35
C ASP A 147 -6.98 -18.44 -2.33
N VAL A 148 -6.12 -17.51 -2.76
CA VAL A 148 -6.46 -16.10 -2.90
C VAL A 148 -7.43 -15.91 -4.07
N VAL A 149 -7.14 -16.48 -5.22
CA VAL A 149 -7.99 -16.37 -6.43
C VAL A 149 -9.36 -17.00 -6.19
N ASP A 150 -9.42 -18.21 -5.63
CA ASP A 150 -10.68 -18.91 -5.30
C ASP A 150 -11.58 -18.08 -4.37
N ARG A 151 -11.00 -17.38 -3.40
CA ARG A 151 -11.78 -16.47 -2.53
C ARG A 151 -12.36 -15.29 -3.30
N LEU A 152 -11.58 -14.73 -4.21
CA LEU A 152 -12.06 -13.65 -5.08
C LEU A 152 -13.16 -14.14 -6.01
N GLU A 153 -13.03 -15.31 -6.61
CA GLU A 153 -14.05 -15.90 -7.49
C GLU A 153 -15.39 -16.16 -6.77
N LYS A 154 -15.33 -16.51 -5.49
CA LYS A 154 -16.52 -16.73 -4.65
C LYS A 154 -17.12 -15.44 -4.07
N SER A 155 -16.43 -14.30 -4.20
CA SER A 155 -16.97 -13.03 -3.75
C SER A 155 -18.04 -12.48 -4.70
N VAL A 156 -18.83 -11.51 -4.21
CA VAL A 156 -19.88 -10.87 -5.02
C VAL A 156 -19.24 -10.21 -6.25
N GLU A 157 -19.88 -10.39 -7.41
CA GLU A 157 -19.44 -9.76 -8.64
C GLU A 157 -19.48 -8.23 -8.51
N SER A 158 -18.35 -7.59 -8.78
CA SER A 158 -18.16 -6.16 -8.59
C SER A 158 -16.94 -5.67 -9.37
N GLU A 159 -16.82 -4.36 -9.53
CA GLU A 159 -15.59 -3.77 -10.08
C GLU A 159 -14.36 -4.12 -9.23
N LEU A 160 -14.52 -4.13 -7.91
CA LEU A 160 -13.45 -4.55 -7.00
C LEU A 160 -12.96 -5.96 -7.32
N ARG A 161 -13.88 -6.94 -7.43
CA ARG A 161 -13.54 -8.33 -7.78
C ARG A 161 -12.79 -8.39 -9.12
N SER A 162 -13.34 -7.78 -10.16
CA SER A 162 -12.74 -7.77 -11.49
C SER A 162 -11.36 -7.15 -11.50
N SER A 163 -11.17 -6.04 -10.79
CA SER A 163 -9.87 -5.37 -10.65
C SER A 163 -8.87 -6.21 -9.89
N LEU A 164 -9.25 -6.81 -8.75
CA LEU A 164 -8.37 -7.67 -7.97
C LEU A 164 -7.99 -8.95 -8.72
N MET A 165 -8.92 -9.54 -9.48
CA MET A 165 -8.63 -10.72 -10.32
C MET A 165 -7.59 -10.38 -11.39
N ASP A 166 -7.65 -9.22 -12.01
CA ASP A 166 -6.64 -8.78 -12.99
C ASP A 166 -5.28 -8.47 -12.31
N LEU A 167 -5.29 -7.67 -11.25
CA LEU A 167 -4.08 -7.24 -10.53
C LEU A 167 -3.34 -8.41 -9.87
N ILE A 168 -4.05 -9.28 -9.16
CA ILE A 168 -3.46 -10.43 -8.46
C ILE A 168 -3.19 -11.57 -9.43
N GLY A 169 -4.17 -11.89 -10.27
CA GLY A 169 -4.07 -13.01 -11.20
C GLY A 169 -2.93 -12.87 -12.18
N ARG A 170 -2.77 -11.69 -12.79
CA ARG A 170 -1.76 -11.41 -13.83
C ARG A 170 -0.52 -10.71 -13.28
N GLY A 171 -0.68 -9.78 -12.34
CA GLY A 171 0.39 -8.90 -11.87
C GLY A 171 1.25 -9.46 -10.74
N GLN A 172 0.86 -10.58 -10.13
CA GLN A 172 1.59 -11.16 -9.00
C GLN A 172 2.01 -12.60 -9.25
N SER A 173 3.30 -12.90 -9.08
CA SER A 173 3.76 -14.29 -9.06
C SER A 173 3.28 -15.00 -7.78
N PRO A 174 3.09 -16.35 -7.83
CA PRO A 174 2.76 -17.13 -6.64
C PRO A 174 3.75 -16.88 -5.49
N GLN A 175 5.04 -16.84 -5.79
CA GLN A 175 6.10 -16.59 -4.82
C GLN A 175 5.94 -15.21 -4.15
N SER A 176 5.71 -14.16 -4.97
CA SER A 176 5.53 -12.79 -4.44
C SER A 176 4.35 -12.69 -3.47
N ILE A 177 3.21 -13.31 -3.80
CA ILE A 177 2.03 -13.32 -2.93
C ILE A 177 2.35 -13.99 -1.60
N ARG A 178 2.92 -15.20 -1.64
CA ARG A 178 3.25 -15.97 -0.43
C ARG A 178 4.23 -15.21 0.45
N ASP A 179 5.32 -14.71 -0.12
CA ASP A 179 6.37 -14.03 0.64
C ASP A 179 5.89 -12.74 1.28
N ARG A 180 5.05 -11.96 0.59
CA ARG A 180 4.44 -10.76 1.17
C ARG A 180 3.44 -11.09 2.28
N MET A 181 2.66 -12.17 2.15
CA MET A 181 1.78 -12.62 3.22
C MET A 181 2.58 -13.11 4.44
N LEU A 182 3.70 -13.80 4.21
CA LEU A 182 4.66 -14.15 5.28
C LEU A 182 5.24 -12.90 5.95
N ALA A 183 5.61 -11.88 5.17
CA ALA A 183 6.10 -10.62 5.70
C ALA A 183 5.08 -9.94 6.63
N VAL A 184 3.78 -9.98 6.32
CA VAL A 184 2.71 -9.51 7.23
C VAL A 184 2.68 -10.32 8.53
N GLN A 185 2.78 -11.67 8.44
CA GLN A 185 2.73 -12.53 9.63
C GLN A 185 3.99 -12.44 10.50
N ARG A 186 5.11 -11.97 9.95
CA ARG A 186 6.38 -11.79 10.66
C ARG A 186 6.67 -10.33 11.03
N ALA A 187 5.78 -9.42 10.66
CA ALA A 187 5.93 -7.99 10.90
C ALA A 187 5.94 -7.70 12.42
N ILE A 188 6.69 -6.68 12.80
CA ILE A 188 6.82 -6.21 14.20
C ILE A 188 6.22 -4.81 14.33
N PRO A 189 5.83 -4.37 15.53
CA PRO A 189 5.35 -3.01 15.72
C PRO A 189 6.32 -1.96 15.18
N VAL A 190 5.78 -0.94 14.49
CA VAL A 190 6.60 0.19 14.03
C VAL A 190 7.06 0.98 15.25
N PRO A 191 8.37 1.31 15.36
CA PRO A 191 8.84 2.22 16.40
C PRO A 191 8.16 3.59 16.30
N ARG A 192 8.16 4.33 17.40
CA ARG A 192 7.60 5.70 17.38
C ARG A 192 8.37 6.56 16.38
N VAL A 193 7.64 7.13 15.45
CA VAL A 193 8.20 7.99 14.40
C VAL A 193 8.31 9.43 14.92
N ILE A 194 9.47 10.06 14.73
CA ILE A 194 9.65 11.51 14.97
C ILE A 194 9.21 12.24 13.71
N PHE A 195 7.91 12.50 13.61
CA PHE A 195 7.28 13.16 12.47
C PHE A 195 6.10 14.01 12.94
N SER A 196 5.85 15.15 12.30
CA SER A 196 4.74 16.02 12.72
C SER A 196 3.40 15.34 12.41
N GLU A 197 2.60 15.08 13.43
CA GLU A 197 1.31 14.41 13.26
C GLU A 197 0.31 15.23 12.42
N ASN A 198 0.47 16.56 12.32
CA ASN A 198 -0.32 17.39 11.40
C ASN A 198 -0.05 17.06 9.91
N HIS A 199 1.05 16.37 9.62
CA HIS A 199 1.40 15.86 8.30
C HIS A 199 0.99 14.40 8.09
N ILE A 200 0.14 13.87 8.97
CA ILE A 200 -0.38 12.50 8.87
C ILE A 200 -1.90 12.54 8.65
N LEU A 201 -2.38 11.78 7.69
CA LEU A 201 -3.79 11.46 7.49
C LEU A 201 -4.00 9.97 7.75
N LEU A 202 -4.86 9.64 8.70
CA LEU A 202 -5.45 8.31 8.85
C LEU A 202 -6.75 8.29 8.05
N ILE A 203 -6.87 7.39 7.08
CA ILE A 203 -8.12 7.16 6.35
C ILE A 203 -8.54 5.71 6.52
N GLU A 204 -9.68 5.49 7.15
CA GLU A 204 -10.13 4.19 7.60
C GLU A 204 -11.56 3.91 7.13
N CYS A 205 -11.94 2.64 7.11
CA CYS A 205 -13.32 2.23 6.87
C CYS A 205 -13.90 1.59 8.13
N ASP A 206 -15.14 1.95 8.44
CA ASP A 206 -15.86 1.39 9.59
C ASP A 206 -16.21 -0.09 9.41
N ASP A 207 -16.33 -0.53 8.16
CA ASP A 207 -16.68 -1.88 7.71
C ASP A 207 -15.48 -2.71 7.19
N ASP A 208 -14.24 -2.31 7.47
CA ASP A 208 -13.05 -3.05 7.03
C ASP A 208 -12.97 -4.44 7.71
N PRO A 209 -13.04 -5.54 6.94
CA PRO A 209 -13.02 -6.88 7.51
C PRO A 209 -11.62 -7.37 7.93
N LEU A 210 -10.54 -6.68 7.52
CA LEU A 210 -9.16 -7.08 7.78
C LEU A 210 -8.51 -6.28 8.90
N ILE A 211 -8.81 -4.98 9.00
CA ILE A 211 -8.32 -4.11 10.07
C ILE A 211 -9.40 -4.01 11.14
N ASN A 212 -9.29 -4.85 12.15
CA ASN A 212 -10.28 -4.94 13.21
C ASN A 212 -10.32 -3.67 14.10
N PRO A 213 -11.38 -3.47 14.91
CA PRO A 213 -11.51 -2.27 15.74
C PRO A 213 -10.32 -2.00 16.67
N SER A 214 -9.69 -3.05 17.23
CA SER A 214 -8.54 -2.87 18.12
C SER A 214 -7.30 -2.36 17.38
N MET A 215 -7.09 -2.79 16.15
CA MET A 215 -6.00 -2.29 15.29
C MET A 215 -6.24 -0.82 14.90
N ARG A 216 -7.48 -0.46 14.57
CA ARG A 216 -7.85 0.94 14.28
C ARG A 216 -7.63 1.84 15.51
N GLN A 217 -8.13 1.44 16.66
CA GLN A 217 -7.90 2.18 17.92
C GLN A 217 -6.42 2.30 18.25
N SER A 218 -5.64 1.26 17.97
CA SER A 218 -4.21 1.23 18.23
C SER A 218 -3.45 2.25 17.37
N ILE A 219 -3.70 2.34 16.06
CA ILE A 219 -3.04 3.32 15.19
C ILE A 219 -3.49 4.76 15.50
N GLN A 220 -4.77 4.97 15.84
CA GLN A 220 -5.28 6.27 16.29
C GLN A 220 -4.60 6.72 17.59
N SER A 221 -4.40 5.80 18.54
CA SER A 221 -3.66 6.10 19.78
C SER A 221 -2.18 6.33 19.55
N HIS A 222 -1.61 5.72 18.50
CA HIS A 222 -0.21 5.93 18.12
C HIS A 222 0.02 7.33 17.49
N TYR A 223 -0.98 7.85 16.76
CA TYR A 223 -0.98 9.18 16.12
C TYR A 223 -2.18 10.03 16.56
N PRO A 224 -2.28 10.43 17.85
CA PRO A 224 -3.49 11.03 18.42
C PRO A 224 -3.84 12.42 17.86
N ARG A 225 -2.90 13.10 17.18
CA ARG A 225 -3.10 14.42 16.57
C ARG A 225 -3.13 14.37 15.04
N ALA A 226 -3.05 13.17 14.44
CA ALA A 226 -3.22 13.02 13.00
C ALA A 226 -4.63 13.42 12.56
N LYS A 227 -4.75 13.91 11.33
CA LYS A 227 -6.07 14.05 10.71
C LYS A 227 -6.68 12.66 10.54
N HIS A 228 -7.96 12.53 10.81
CA HIS A 228 -8.66 11.25 10.73
C HIS A 228 -9.94 11.38 9.90
N VAL A 229 -10.09 10.52 8.90
CA VAL A 229 -11.26 10.44 8.04
C VAL A 229 -11.77 9.00 8.01
N ILE A 230 -13.08 8.83 8.21
CA ILE A 230 -13.77 7.55 8.08
C ILE A 230 -14.55 7.54 6.76
N VAL A 231 -14.29 6.55 5.92
CA VAL A 231 -15.04 6.28 4.69
C VAL A 231 -16.02 5.15 4.96
N SER A 232 -17.30 5.47 5.07
CA SER A 232 -18.33 4.48 5.36
C SER A 232 -18.60 3.56 4.16
N ASN A 233 -18.77 2.27 4.45
CA ASN A 233 -19.02 1.22 3.45
C ASN A 233 -17.92 1.13 2.38
N GLY A 234 -16.66 1.42 2.74
CA GLY A 234 -15.50 1.35 1.84
C GLY A 234 -14.82 -0.01 1.83
N GLY A 235 -15.06 -0.83 2.86
CA GLY A 235 -14.37 -2.09 3.06
C GLY A 235 -12.86 -1.91 3.19
N HIS A 236 -12.10 -2.93 2.77
CA HIS A 236 -10.62 -2.84 2.78
C HIS A 236 -10.03 -2.06 1.58
N TYR A 237 -10.84 -1.71 0.59
CA TYR A 237 -10.40 -1.09 -0.66
C TYR A 237 -11.19 0.20 -0.97
N PRO A 238 -11.22 1.21 -0.06
CA PRO A 238 -12.01 2.43 -0.27
C PRO A 238 -11.63 3.19 -1.54
N TYR A 239 -10.37 3.14 -1.93
CA TYR A 239 -9.86 3.75 -3.16
C TYR A 239 -10.44 3.15 -4.47
N ILE A 240 -11.11 1.97 -4.39
CA ILE A 240 -11.87 1.35 -5.48
C ILE A 240 -13.37 1.48 -5.23
N ASN A 241 -13.83 1.17 -4.00
CA ASN A 241 -15.24 1.09 -3.66
C ASN A 241 -15.91 2.46 -3.49
N LYS A 242 -15.16 3.45 -3.01
CA LYS A 242 -15.60 4.82 -2.72
C LYS A 242 -14.60 5.85 -3.24
N PRO A 243 -14.25 5.78 -4.54
CA PRO A 243 -13.13 6.53 -5.10
C PRO A 243 -13.27 8.04 -4.91
N ASP A 244 -14.49 8.60 -5.06
CA ASP A 244 -14.72 10.04 -4.96
C ASP A 244 -14.45 10.51 -3.52
N GLN A 245 -15.06 9.86 -2.51
CA GLN A 245 -14.82 10.20 -1.10
C GLN A 245 -13.35 10.03 -0.70
N TYR A 246 -12.71 8.96 -1.19
CA TYR A 246 -11.30 8.71 -0.93
C TYR A 246 -10.42 9.79 -1.58
N ASN A 247 -10.68 10.10 -2.85
CA ASN A 247 -9.92 11.10 -3.59
C ASN A 247 -10.09 12.50 -3.01
N ASP A 248 -11.30 12.88 -2.60
CA ASP A 248 -11.57 14.18 -1.97
C ASP A 248 -10.80 14.31 -0.65
N ALA A 249 -10.86 13.29 0.22
CA ALA A 249 -10.17 13.32 1.50
C ALA A 249 -8.63 13.38 1.34
N VAL A 250 -8.08 12.53 0.48
CA VAL A 250 -6.64 12.46 0.24
C VAL A 250 -6.17 13.68 -0.55
N GLY A 251 -6.91 14.08 -1.60
CA GLY A 251 -6.59 15.24 -2.42
C GLY A 251 -6.56 16.53 -1.63
N TYR A 252 -7.57 16.75 -0.78
CA TYR A 252 -7.59 17.91 0.13
C TYR A 252 -6.38 17.92 1.08
N PHE A 253 -6.02 16.76 1.64
CA PHE A 253 -4.87 16.66 2.53
C PHE A 253 -3.53 16.86 1.83
N LEU A 254 -3.37 16.32 0.63
CA LEU A 254 -2.15 16.43 -0.17
C LEU A 254 -2.07 17.70 -1.02
N GLU A 255 -3.13 18.52 -1.05
CA GLU A 255 -3.23 19.74 -1.87
C GLU A 255 -3.08 19.44 -3.39
N ILE A 256 -3.92 18.51 -3.87
CA ILE A 256 -3.99 18.08 -5.28
C ILE A 256 -5.25 18.63 -5.92
#